data_6b022b4342597f31cd39cb12c428a886
#
_entry.id   6b022b4342597f31cd39cb12c428a886
#
_cell.length_a   1.000
_cell.length_b   1.000
_cell.length_c   1.000
_cell.angle_alpha   90.00
_cell.angle_beta   90.00
_cell.angle_gamma   90.00
#
_symmetry.space_group_name_H-M   'P 1'
#
loop_
_entity.id
_entity.type
_entity.pdbx_description
1 polymer ?
#
loop_
_entity_poly.entity_id
_entity_poly.type
_entity_poly.pdbx_seq_one_letter_code
_entity_poly.pdbx_strand_id
1 'polypeptide(L)'
;TLPPSSAASDVYKRQYEDNWIMVDLGISFADESMPGVDILLPDIDFIIERRDKLKGIFLTHGHEDHMGAIQYIWEKLRVPIYGSSFTIALLKKKLKEVGLLSNVKLITMYENNIINIGPFDIQPVSLTHSIPDPFSLCISTKSGTIFHTGDWKFDNNPKLGKKPNYEELK
;
A
#
# COMPACT_ATOMS: atom_id res chain seq x y z
N THR A 1 9.76 17.53 -21.60
CA THR A 1 10.38 16.39 -20.91
C THR A 1 10.07 16.55 -19.42
N LEU A 2 9.19 15.71 -18.90
CA LEU A 2 9.01 15.60 -17.45
C LEU A 2 10.37 15.19 -16.85
N PRO A 3 10.80 15.79 -15.72
CA PRO A 3 11.97 15.28 -15.03
C PRO A 3 11.75 13.80 -14.71
N PRO A 4 12.82 12.96 -14.75
CA PRO A 4 12.68 11.60 -14.29
C PRO A 4 12.11 11.69 -12.87
N SER A 5 10.99 10.99 -12.63
CA SER A 5 10.51 10.83 -11.27
C SER A 5 11.67 10.19 -10.51
N SER A 6 12.34 10.98 -9.66
CA SER A 6 13.13 10.40 -8.59
C SER A 6 12.31 9.28 -8.03
N ALA A 7 12.88 8.09 -7.81
CA ALA A 7 12.19 6.92 -7.32
C ALA A 7 11.39 7.32 -6.08
N ALA A 8 10.23 7.85 -6.34
CA ALA A 8 9.31 8.24 -5.32
C ALA A 8 8.79 6.92 -4.76
N SER A 9 8.84 6.79 -3.45
CA SER A 9 8.10 5.82 -2.71
C SER A 9 6.76 5.59 -3.39
N ASP A 10 6.39 4.34 -3.65
CA ASP A 10 5.16 4.03 -4.35
C ASP A 10 3.96 4.50 -3.52
N VAL A 11 3.29 5.53 -4.02
CA VAL A 11 2.07 6.10 -3.45
C VAL A 11 1.07 6.32 -4.57
N TYR A 12 0.08 5.46 -4.63
CA TYR A 12 -0.98 5.55 -5.62
C TYR A 12 -2.28 6.04 -4.99
N LYS A 13 -2.84 7.12 -5.55
CA LYS A 13 -4.11 7.70 -5.12
C LYS A 13 -5.18 7.32 -6.12
N ARG A 14 -6.31 6.80 -5.63
CA ARG A 14 -7.48 6.44 -6.43
C ARG A 14 -8.69 7.20 -5.93
N GLN A 15 -9.42 7.80 -6.86
CA GLN A 15 -10.58 8.64 -6.55
C GLN A 15 -11.80 8.20 -7.33
N TYR A 16 -12.94 8.15 -6.66
CA TYR A 16 -14.25 7.97 -7.26
C TYR A 16 -15.33 8.66 -6.40
N GLU A 17 -16.25 9.42 -7.03
CA GLU A 17 -17.32 10.16 -6.34
C GLU A 17 -16.83 10.94 -5.12
N ASP A 18 -15.70 11.67 -5.27
CA ASP A 18 -15.06 12.46 -4.21
C ASP A 18 -14.60 11.63 -2.99
N ASN A 19 -14.52 10.32 -3.11
CA ASN A 19 -13.91 9.43 -2.13
C ASN A 19 -12.52 9.00 -2.61
N TRP A 20 -11.61 8.85 -1.67
CA TRP A 20 -10.22 8.54 -1.94
C TRP A 20 -9.78 7.28 -1.19
N ILE A 21 -8.98 6.47 -1.83
CA ILE A 21 -8.16 5.44 -1.20
C ILE A 21 -6.70 5.67 -1.61
N MET A 22 -5.81 5.27 -0.74
CA MET A 22 -4.37 5.28 -1.02
C MET A 22 -3.90 3.83 -1.10
N VAL A 23 -3.09 3.52 -2.11
CA VAL A 23 -2.40 2.24 -2.24
C VAL A 23 -0.92 2.50 -2.06
N ASP A 24 -0.35 1.84 -1.07
CA ASP A 24 1.01 1.99 -0.60
C ASP A 24 1.36 3.40 -0.08
N LEU A 25 2.33 3.47 0.81
CA LEU A 25 2.89 4.70 1.37
C LEU A 25 4.30 4.41 1.85
N GLY A 26 5.22 4.38 0.93
CA GLY A 26 6.60 3.98 1.14
C GLY A 26 7.58 5.13 1.32
N ILE A 27 8.83 4.79 1.54
CA ILE A 27 9.98 5.70 1.54
C ILE A 27 10.84 5.46 0.31
N SER A 28 11.66 6.43 -0.05
CA SER A 28 12.82 6.24 -0.91
C SER A 28 14.10 6.49 -0.11
N PHE A 29 15.21 5.98 -0.59
CA PHE A 29 16.52 6.27 -0.02
C PHE A 29 17.19 7.41 -0.79
N ALA A 30 17.88 8.29 -0.04
CA ALA A 30 18.65 9.35 -0.65
C ALA A 30 19.87 8.76 -1.38
N ASP A 31 20.32 9.44 -2.41
CA ASP A 31 21.52 9.13 -3.15
C ASP A 31 22.71 10.03 -2.73
N GLU A 32 23.86 9.83 -3.36
CA GLU A 32 25.09 10.56 -3.06
C GLU A 32 25.00 12.09 -3.28
N SER A 33 23.97 12.56 -4.02
CA SER A 33 23.76 13.99 -4.26
C SER A 33 23.11 14.70 -3.05
N MET A 34 22.65 13.93 -2.05
CA MET A 34 21.94 14.43 -0.86
C MET A 34 22.68 14.07 0.42
N PRO A 35 23.88 14.59 0.66
CA PRO A 35 24.68 14.24 1.84
C PRO A 35 23.94 14.58 3.15
N GLY A 36 23.90 13.62 4.09
CA GLY A 36 23.23 13.78 5.38
C GLY A 36 21.73 13.51 5.37
N VAL A 37 21.19 13.05 4.24
CA VAL A 37 19.80 12.59 4.11
C VAL A 37 19.82 11.06 3.94
N ASP A 38 19.13 10.32 4.81
CA ASP A 38 19.02 8.87 4.72
C ASP A 38 17.78 8.42 3.95
N ILE A 39 16.64 9.07 4.21
CA ILE A 39 15.35 8.71 3.62
C ILE A 39 14.62 9.92 3.05
N LEU A 40 13.81 9.66 2.04
CA LEU A 40 12.91 10.62 1.42
C LEU A 40 11.47 10.15 1.67
N LEU A 41 10.64 11.09 2.13
CA LEU A 41 9.22 10.85 2.32
C LEU A 41 8.43 11.43 1.13
N PRO A 42 7.32 10.79 0.73
CA PRO A 42 6.47 11.32 -0.32
C PRO A 42 5.77 12.62 0.13
N ASP A 43 5.58 13.52 -0.80
CA ASP A 43 4.70 14.68 -0.61
C ASP A 43 3.23 14.21 -0.59
N ILE A 44 2.58 14.42 0.53
CA ILE A 44 1.18 14.05 0.75
C ILE A 44 0.25 15.24 1.00
N ASP A 45 0.70 16.46 0.82
CA ASP A 45 -0.09 17.67 1.13
C ASP A 45 -1.43 17.66 0.41
N PHE A 46 -1.45 17.25 -0.86
CA PHE A 46 -2.69 17.08 -1.62
C PHE A 46 -3.74 16.19 -0.93
N ILE A 47 -3.32 15.08 -0.30
CA ILE A 47 -4.27 14.16 0.35
C ILE A 47 -4.58 14.59 1.79
N ILE A 48 -3.67 15.31 2.45
CA ILE A 48 -3.92 15.91 3.78
C ILE A 48 -5.09 16.89 3.70
N GLU A 49 -5.14 17.73 2.65
CA GLU A 49 -6.26 18.65 2.42
C GLU A 49 -7.61 17.93 2.21
N ARG A 50 -7.58 16.65 1.87
CA ARG A 50 -8.74 15.80 1.56
C ARG A 50 -8.86 14.60 2.47
N ARG A 51 -8.24 14.65 3.64
CA ARG A 51 -8.16 13.51 4.57
C ARG A 51 -9.53 13.02 5.06
N ASP A 52 -10.52 13.90 5.14
CA ASP A 52 -11.92 13.58 5.48
C ASP A 52 -12.58 12.67 4.42
N LYS A 53 -12.09 12.73 3.20
CA LYS A 53 -12.54 11.91 2.06
C LYS A 53 -11.71 10.64 1.87
N LEU A 54 -10.53 10.55 2.51
CA LEU A 54 -9.67 9.38 2.47
C LEU A 54 -10.25 8.27 3.34
N LYS A 55 -10.55 7.13 2.74
CA LYS A 55 -11.21 6.00 3.40
C LYS A 55 -10.23 5.04 4.06
N GLY A 56 -9.03 4.90 3.51
CA GLY A 56 -8.01 4.00 4.04
C GLY A 56 -6.75 3.94 3.19
N ILE A 57 -5.74 3.28 3.74
CA ILE A 57 -4.48 2.96 3.07
C ILE A 57 -4.43 1.44 2.88
N PHE A 58 -4.21 0.99 1.66
CA PHE A 58 -4.12 -0.41 1.28
C PHE A 58 -2.68 -0.74 0.92
N LEU A 59 -2.05 -1.62 1.68
CA LEU A 59 -0.66 -2.04 1.46
C LEU A 59 -0.62 -3.30 0.61
N THR A 60 0.07 -3.22 -0.52
CA THR A 60 0.26 -4.37 -1.39
C THR A 60 1.19 -5.39 -0.74
N HIS A 61 2.26 -4.94 -0.10
CA HIS A 61 3.22 -5.80 0.59
C HIS A 61 4.10 -5.02 1.58
N GLY A 62 5.03 -5.71 2.23
CA GLY A 62 5.79 -5.20 3.37
C GLY A 62 7.18 -4.62 3.07
N HIS A 63 7.52 -4.26 1.82
CA HIS A 63 8.78 -3.56 1.54
C HIS A 63 8.72 -2.09 1.98
N GLU A 64 9.90 -1.50 2.22
CA GLU A 64 10.02 -0.14 2.74
C GLU A 64 9.52 0.93 1.77
N ASP A 65 9.73 0.72 0.48
CA ASP A 65 9.25 1.59 -0.59
C ASP A 65 7.73 1.54 -0.80
N HIS A 66 7.02 0.63 -0.11
CA HIS A 66 5.57 0.49 -0.11
C HIS A 66 4.91 0.82 1.24
N MET A 67 5.59 0.61 2.38
CA MET A 67 4.97 0.88 3.69
C MET A 67 5.82 1.75 4.64
N GLY A 68 7.08 2.03 4.28
CA GLY A 68 8.05 2.62 5.20
C GLY A 68 7.70 4.02 5.70
N ALA A 69 6.96 4.82 4.92
CA ALA A 69 6.59 6.17 5.31
C ALA A 69 5.45 6.24 6.34
N ILE A 70 4.72 5.14 6.56
CA ILE A 70 3.54 5.12 7.45
C ILE A 70 3.88 5.61 8.85
N GLN A 71 4.97 5.13 9.44
CA GLN A 71 5.39 5.51 10.79
C GLN A 71 5.70 7.01 10.97
N TYR A 72 5.99 7.72 9.88
CA TYR A 72 6.31 9.15 9.89
C TYR A 72 5.11 10.03 9.54
N ILE A 73 4.18 9.51 8.76
CA ILE A 73 3.15 10.31 8.08
C ILE A 73 1.75 10.03 8.61
N TRP A 74 1.48 8.82 9.13
CA TRP A 74 0.11 8.38 9.44
C TRP A 74 -0.65 9.33 10.38
N GLU A 75 0.01 9.98 11.32
CA GLU A 75 -0.66 10.92 12.23
C GLU A 75 -1.35 12.10 11.52
N LYS A 76 -0.87 12.46 10.32
CA LYS A 76 -1.49 13.49 9.50
C LYS A 76 -2.76 12.98 8.79
N LEU A 77 -2.84 11.67 8.52
CA LEU A 77 -3.94 11.04 7.78
C LEU A 77 -5.01 10.42 8.68
N ARG A 78 -4.62 9.68 9.70
CA ARG A 78 -5.46 9.03 10.73
C ARG A 78 -6.56 8.14 10.17
N VAL A 79 -6.26 7.37 9.14
CA VAL A 79 -7.19 6.44 8.50
C VAL A 79 -6.82 4.99 8.79
N PRO A 80 -7.74 4.03 8.63
CA PRO A 80 -7.43 2.61 8.74
C PRO A 80 -6.40 2.16 7.71
N ILE A 81 -5.59 1.17 8.08
CA ILE A 81 -4.60 0.57 7.20
C ILE A 81 -4.95 -0.90 6.99
N TYR A 82 -4.94 -1.31 5.75
CA TYR A 82 -5.23 -2.67 5.28
C TYR A 82 -3.97 -3.30 4.72
N GLY A 83 -3.71 -4.57 5.00
CA GLY A 83 -2.56 -5.29 4.47
C GLY A 83 -2.66 -6.78 4.72
N SER A 84 -1.78 -7.58 4.11
CA SER A 84 -1.68 -9.01 4.38
C SER A 84 -1.26 -9.29 5.83
N SER A 85 -1.42 -10.52 6.29
CA SER A 85 -1.02 -10.91 7.64
C SER A 85 0.45 -10.60 7.92
N PHE A 86 1.32 -10.89 6.95
CA PHE A 86 2.76 -10.62 7.05
C PHE A 86 3.06 -9.12 7.09
N THR A 87 2.48 -8.35 6.16
CA THR A 87 2.64 -6.89 6.08
C THR A 87 2.17 -6.20 7.37
N ILE A 88 1.00 -6.59 7.89
CA ILE A 88 0.48 -6.07 9.16
C ILE A 88 1.39 -6.42 10.35
N ALA A 89 1.98 -7.62 10.38
CA ALA A 89 2.92 -8.00 11.44
C ALA A 89 4.19 -7.12 11.42
N LEU A 90 4.76 -6.86 10.25
CA LEU A 90 5.90 -5.95 10.10
C LEU A 90 5.53 -4.52 10.52
N LEU A 91 4.38 -4.02 10.05
CA LEU A 91 3.93 -2.68 10.37
C LEU A 91 3.66 -2.49 11.87
N LYS A 92 3.10 -3.50 12.55
CA LYS A 92 2.92 -3.48 14.02
C LYS A 92 4.23 -3.27 14.75
N LYS A 93 5.32 -3.92 14.31
CA LYS A 93 6.64 -3.75 14.90
C LYS A 93 7.10 -2.30 14.76
N LYS A 94 7.05 -1.73 13.56
CA LYS A 94 7.42 -0.34 13.29
C LYS A 94 6.59 0.67 14.10
N LEU A 95 5.28 0.51 14.11
CA LEU A 95 4.38 1.39 14.85
C LEU A 95 4.60 1.31 16.38
N LYS A 96 5.00 0.13 16.89
CA LYS A 96 5.35 -0.02 18.29
C LYS A 96 6.62 0.75 18.63
N GLU A 97 7.63 0.74 17.77
CA GLU A 97 8.90 1.44 17.97
C GLU A 97 8.72 2.96 18.08
N VAL A 98 7.73 3.53 17.37
CA VAL A 98 7.40 4.97 17.41
C VAL A 98 6.20 5.31 18.32
N GLY A 99 5.68 4.33 19.07
CA GLY A 99 4.59 4.56 20.05
C GLY A 99 3.19 4.76 19.43
N LEU A 100 2.99 4.46 18.14
CA LEU A 100 1.74 4.69 17.43
C LEU A 100 0.79 3.48 17.37
N LEU A 101 1.24 2.30 17.78
CA LEU A 101 0.50 1.05 17.57
C LEU A 101 -0.93 1.06 18.14
N SER A 102 -1.13 1.70 19.29
CA SER A 102 -2.46 1.78 19.93
C SER A 102 -3.45 2.70 19.20
N ASN A 103 -2.95 3.59 18.35
CA ASN A 103 -3.75 4.62 17.69
C ASN A 103 -4.20 4.18 16.30
N VAL A 104 -3.47 3.24 15.69
CA VAL A 104 -3.68 2.85 14.29
C VAL A 104 -4.64 1.68 14.20
N LYS A 105 -5.73 1.84 13.45
CA LYS A 105 -6.62 0.72 13.13
C LYS A 105 -6.01 -0.10 12.00
N LEU A 106 -5.48 -1.28 12.33
CA LEU A 106 -4.89 -2.24 11.41
C LEU A 106 -5.88 -3.35 11.08
N ILE A 107 -6.09 -3.61 9.80
CA ILE A 107 -7.06 -4.58 9.29
C ILE A 107 -6.33 -5.56 8.36
N THR A 108 -6.40 -6.84 8.69
CA THR A 108 -5.82 -7.88 7.84
C THR A 108 -6.73 -8.16 6.66
N MET A 109 -6.16 -8.12 5.46
CA MET A 109 -6.80 -8.57 4.23
C MET A 109 -6.54 -10.05 4.01
N TYR A 110 -7.52 -10.73 3.43
CA TYR A 110 -7.41 -12.14 3.03
C TYR A 110 -7.80 -12.27 1.56
N GLU A 111 -7.12 -13.18 0.87
CA GLU A 111 -7.46 -13.55 -0.51
C GLU A 111 -8.95 -13.90 -0.63
N ASN A 112 -9.58 -13.51 -1.70
CA ASN A 112 -11.00 -13.73 -2.01
C ASN A 112 -12.02 -13.01 -1.11
N ASN A 113 -11.58 -12.23 -0.13
CA ASN A 113 -12.49 -11.40 0.64
C ASN A 113 -12.63 -10.01 -0.01
N ILE A 114 -13.85 -9.62 -0.32
CA ILE A 114 -14.12 -8.27 -0.82
C ILE A 114 -14.27 -7.31 0.36
N ILE A 115 -13.51 -6.24 0.33
CA ILE A 115 -13.57 -5.14 1.30
C ILE A 115 -14.39 -4.02 0.70
N ASN A 116 -15.58 -3.79 1.26
CA ASN A 116 -16.43 -2.67 0.85
C ASN A 116 -16.06 -1.43 1.65
N ILE A 117 -15.63 -0.37 0.99
CA ILE A 117 -15.24 0.88 1.64
C ILE A 117 -15.61 2.11 0.79
N GLY A 118 -16.57 2.90 1.29
CA GLY A 118 -17.16 3.97 0.48
C GLY A 118 -17.75 3.41 -0.81
N PRO A 119 -17.42 3.97 -1.98
CA PRO A 119 -17.91 3.48 -3.27
C PRO A 119 -16.97 2.40 -3.88
N PHE A 120 -15.99 1.89 -3.15
CA PHE A 120 -15.01 0.93 -3.64
C PHE A 120 -15.28 -0.47 -3.10
N ASP A 121 -15.20 -1.46 -3.98
CA ASP A 121 -15.10 -2.88 -3.67
C ASP A 121 -13.67 -3.31 -3.98
N ILE A 122 -12.92 -3.71 -2.96
CA ILE A 122 -11.50 -4.03 -3.07
C ILE A 122 -11.29 -5.50 -2.77
N GLN A 123 -10.79 -6.24 -3.75
CA GLN A 123 -10.47 -7.66 -3.64
C GLN A 123 -8.95 -7.84 -3.72
N PRO A 124 -8.31 -8.37 -2.64
CA PRO A 124 -6.92 -8.79 -2.70
C PRO A 124 -6.75 -10.04 -3.56
N VAL A 125 -5.76 -10.02 -4.43
CA VAL A 125 -5.39 -11.14 -5.31
C VAL A 125 -3.94 -11.51 -5.01
N SER A 126 -3.70 -12.76 -4.61
CA SER A 126 -2.35 -13.23 -4.28
C SER A 126 -1.47 -13.31 -5.52
N LEU A 127 -0.30 -12.72 -5.45
CA LEU A 127 0.77 -12.87 -6.44
C LEU A 127 2.05 -13.37 -5.77
N THR A 128 3.11 -13.50 -6.55
CA THR A 128 4.44 -13.83 -6.03
C THR A 128 5.39 -12.64 -6.18
N HIS A 129 6.20 -12.43 -5.15
CA HIS A 129 7.24 -11.42 -5.11
C HIS A 129 8.39 -11.89 -4.21
N SER A 130 9.38 -11.04 -3.94
CA SER A 130 10.53 -11.33 -3.07
C SER A 130 10.24 -11.26 -1.56
N ILE A 131 8.98 -11.10 -1.18
CA ILE A 131 8.50 -11.02 0.20
C ILE A 131 7.25 -11.90 0.37
N PRO A 132 6.97 -12.44 1.58
CA PRO A 132 5.75 -13.20 1.83
C PRO A 132 4.45 -12.38 1.68
N ASP A 133 3.38 -13.06 1.26
CA ASP A 133 2.00 -12.56 1.18
C ASP A 133 1.82 -11.22 0.44
N PRO A 134 2.40 -11.02 -0.77
CA PRO A 134 2.11 -9.83 -1.55
C PRO A 134 0.72 -9.95 -2.17
N PHE A 135 0.01 -8.81 -2.26
CA PHE A 135 -1.27 -8.71 -2.94
C PHE A 135 -1.23 -7.71 -4.08
N SER A 136 -1.86 -8.08 -5.20
CA SER A 136 -2.46 -7.13 -6.11
C SER A 136 -3.85 -6.76 -5.62
N LEU A 137 -4.39 -5.66 -6.09
CA LEU A 137 -5.72 -5.19 -5.69
C LEU A 137 -6.62 -5.01 -6.91
N CYS A 138 -7.71 -5.75 -6.94
CA CYS A 138 -8.80 -5.52 -7.87
C CYS A 138 -9.74 -4.49 -7.23
N ILE A 139 -9.78 -3.27 -7.76
CA ILE A 139 -10.51 -2.13 -7.20
C ILE A 139 -11.68 -1.83 -8.13
N SER A 140 -12.88 -2.15 -7.70
CA SER A 140 -14.11 -1.99 -8.47
C SER A 140 -14.94 -0.82 -7.96
N THR A 141 -15.60 -0.14 -8.89
CA THR A 141 -16.60 0.90 -8.66
C THR A 141 -17.75 0.73 -9.64
N LYS A 142 -18.79 1.52 -9.53
CA LYS A 142 -19.88 1.52 -10.55
C LYS A 142 -19.42 1.93 -11.95
N SER A 143 -18.28 2.63 -12.07
CA SER A 143 -17.74 3.08 -13.36
C SER A 143 -16.77 2.10 -14.01
N GLY A 144 -16.36 1.05 -13.31
CA GLY A 144 -15.43 0.03 -13.81
C GLY A 144 -14.47 -0.47 -12.75
N THR A 145 -13.57 -1.32 -13.19
CA THR A 145 -12.59 -2.00 -12.35
C THR A 145 -11.17 -1.64 -12.77
N ILE A 146 -10.32 -1.39 -11.79
CA ILE A 146 -8.87 -1.18 -11.96
C ILE A 146 -8.15 -2.35 -11.30
N PHE A 147 -7.20 -2.95 -12.00
CA PHE A 147 -6.29 -3.92 -11.42
C PHE A 147 -4.95 -3.24 -11.12
N HIS A 148 -4.64 -3.09 -9.84
CA HIS A 148 -3.37 -2.57 -9.36
C HIS A 148 -2.46 -3.73 -9.01
N THR A 149 -1.41 -3.95 -9.81
CA THR A 149 -0.55 -5.13 -9.70
C THR A 149 0.32 -5.13 -8.44
N GLY A 150 0.69 -3.96 -7.93
CA GLY A 150 1.81 -3.86 -7.01
C GLY A 150 3.08 -4.41 -7.66
N ASP A 151 4.04 -4.80 -6.83
CA ASP A 151 5.25 -5.49 -7.27
C ASP A 151 5.01 -6.99 -7.38
N TRP A 152 5.47 -7.57 -8.47
CA TRP A 152 5.28 -8.99 -8.73
C TRP A 152 6.41 -9.59 -9.57
N LYS A 153 6.56 -10.89 -9.47
CA LYS A 153 7.41 -11.70 -10.36
C LYS A 153 6.69 -13.01 -10.68
N PHE A 154 6.98 -13.58 -11.83
CA PHE A 154 6.54 -14.94 -12.13
C PHE A 154 7.41 -15.95 -11.37
N ASP A 155 6.79 -16.70 -10.46
CA ASP A 155 7.43 -17.80 -9.75
C ASP A 155 6.47 -19.00 -9.72
N ASN A 156 6.80 -20.02 -10.52
CA ASN A 156 5.98 -21.23 -10.60
C ASN A 156 6.27 -22.21 -9.45
N ASN A 157 7.27 -21.93 -8.62
CA ASN A 157 7.64 -22.76 -7.49
C ASN A 157 8.10 -21.91 -6.28
N PRO A 158 7.22 -21.04 -5.75
CA PRO A 158 7.57 -20.16 -4.64
C PRO A 158 7.97 -20.98 -3.42
N LYS A 159 9.02 -20.55 -2.73
CA LYS A 159 9.46 -21.18 -1.47
C LYS A 159 8.54 -20.86 -0.30
N LEU A 160 7.87 -19.72 -0.35
CA LEU A 160 6.88 -19.25 0.62
C LEU A 160 5.64 -18.78 -0.13
N GLY A 161 4.46 -18.99 0.48
CA GLY A 161 3.19 -18.61 -0.12
C GLY A 161 2.64 -19.66 -1.08
N LYS A 162 1.56 -19.29 -1.77
CA LYS A 162 0.90 -20.14 -2.76
C LYS A 162 1.39 -19.80 -4.17
N LYS A 163 1.24 -20.74 -5.10
CA LYS A 163 1.37 -20.41 -6.53
C LYS A 163 0.29 -19.41 -6.90
N PRO A 164 0.62 -18.42 -7.76
CA PRO A 164 -0.38 -17.51 -8.25
C PRO A 164 -1.48 -18.25 -9.02
N ASN A 165 -2.72 -17.87 -8.78
CA ASN A 165 -3.84 -18.37 -9.57
C ASN A 165 -4.05 -17.45 -10.78
N TYR A 166 -3.39 -17.75 -11.88
CA TYR A 166 -3.49 -16.93 -13.11
C TYR A 166 -4.89 -16.96 -13.77
N GLU A 167 -5.77 -17.88 -13.37
CA GLU A 167 -7.15 -17.90 -13.88
C GLU A 167 -7.97 -16.72 -13.31
N GLU A 168 -7.62 -16.22 -12.13
CA GLU A 168 -8.25 -15.03 -11.55
C GLU A 168 -7.80 -13.71 -12.20
N LEU A 169 -6.78 -13.78 -13.08
CA LEU A 169 -6.27 -12.61 -13.81
C LEU A 169 -6.85 -12.50 -15.23
N LYS A 170 -7.69 -13.45 -15.65
CA LYS A 170 -8.40 -13.44 -16.94
C LYS A 170 -9.74 -12.74 -16.82
#